data_9ba3347bbded7b4bdcdd8813b70f538a
#
_entry.id   9ba3347bbded7b4bdcdd8813b70f538a
#
_cell.length_a   1.000
_cell.length_b   1.000
_cell.length_c   1.000
_cell.angle_alpha   90.00
_cell.angle_beta   90.00
_cell.angle_gamma   90.00
#
_symmetry.space_group_name_H-M   'P 1'
#
loop_
_entity.id
_entity.type
_entity.pdbx_description
1 polymer ?
#
loop_
_entity_poly.entity_id
_entity_poly.type
_entity_poly.pdbx_seq_one_letter_code
_entity_poly.pdbx_strand_id
1 'polypeptide(L)'
;MHTPSISRQVSGKRRVFALLLGLFLLISSTCAYSEGVSVSSRIDALLSAQQSAAGADSLQSWLNGALCKQAGSSAEWYVLALRQNTQGLDYSAYADALQQYVEITPPASASSRLKLALLLTSCGRADHPFVAAARAEDIGRQGVMSWIYGLHLLNNLPGTAGEIDQAVASLLSLQLADGGWAVMGAQSDADVTAMALQALAPTLANHSDAQAAADRALALLSAMQADTGDYRSMGTSNCESAAQVIIALCALGIDPLTDARFIKNGCSALDAMLRYQLEDNAFAHTVGNAKNNMATVQALSALIALKRFQAGQGSYYLLDALPAAQQAAAVGWKTWAIIGIAAFGILLTVILWFLKKRNYKNFILLWLICGALALALCLLRIESAANYYAPAPTAESSMGEVTLTIRCDTVKGLTDARYIPDSAVILPETSYKIAENATVYDVLVQAAKENQLQLDCRGTYVAGISHLYEFDFGNLSGWMYRVNGVFPDVGCGEYQLSDDDRIEWLYTCDLGRDLP
;
A
#
# COMPACT_ATOMS: atom_id res chain seq x y z
N MET A 1 34.31 -70.89 41.35
CA MET A 1 34.26 -70.54 39.92
C MET A 1 33.20 -69.50 39.71
N HIS A 2 33.63 -68.25 39.59
CA HIS A 2 32.73 -67.09 39.41
C HIS A 2 32.65 -66.73 37.94
N THR A 3 31.44 -66.68 37.37
CA THR A 3 31.15 -66.11 36.08
C THR A 3 30.73 -64.66 36.27
N PRO A 4 31.35 -63.64 35.57
CA PRO A 4 30.93 -62.29 35.71
C PRO A 4 29.75 -61.97 34.75
N SER A 5 28.81 -61.17 35.23
CA SER A 5 27.57 -60.80 34.59
C SER A 5 27.78 -59.75 33.48
N ILE A 6 27.46 -60.09 32.24
CA ILE A 6 27.47 -59.23 31.02
C ILE A 6 26.24 -58.30 30.92
N SER A 7 25.33 -58.29 31.91
CA SER A 7 24.01 -57.64 31.77
C SER A 7 23.97 -56.11 32.08
N ARG A 8 25.02 -55.50 32.62
CA ARG A 8 24.98 -54.06 32.99
C ARG A 8 25.48 -53.06 31.94
N GLN A 9 26.19 -53.50 30.91
CA GLN A 9 26.74 -52.58 29.90
C GLN A 9 25.80 -52.31 28.73
N VAL A 10 24.75 -53.11 28.50
CA VAL A 10 23.79 -52.90 27.39
C VAL A 10 22.69 -51.89 27.76
N SER A 11 22.40 -51.73 29.05
CA SER A 11 21.37 -50.76 29.52
C SER A 11 21.78 -49.31 29.41
N GLY A 12 23.08 -49.01 29.60
CA GLY A 12 23.61 -47.63 29.49
C GLY A 12 23.62 -47.09 28.04
N LYS A 13 24.05 -47.91 27.08
CA LYS A 13 24.09 -47.52 25.66
C LYS A 13 22.67 -47.34 25.07
N ARG A 14 21.68 -48.13 25.48
CA ARG A 14 20.27 -47.94 25.06
C ARG A 14 19.65 -46.66 25.65
N ARG A 15 20.00 -46.28 26.89
CA ARG A 15 19.52 -45.05 27.51
C ARG A 15 20.16 -43.81 26.89
N VAL A 16 21.44 -43.86 26.56
CA VAL A 16 22.14 -42.74 25.86
C VAL A 16 21.65 -42.60 24.42
N PHE A 17 21.39 -43.74 23.71
CA PHE A 17 20.80 -43.72 22.37
C PHE A 17 19.35 -43.20 22.36
N ALA A 18 18.53 -43.59 23.37
CA ALA A 18 17.19 -43.05 23.53
C ALA A 18 17.18 -41.55 23.91
N LEU A 19 18.14 -41.10 24.72
CA LEU A 19 18.32 -39.67 25.04
C LEU A 19 18.83 -38.89 23.85
N LEU A 20 19.75 -39.40 23.03
CA LEU A 20 20.22 -38.79 21.79
C LEU A 20 19.12 -38.79 20.72
N LEU A 21 18.32 -39.85 20.62
CA LEU A 21 17.16 -39.89 19.70
C LEU A 21 16.05 -38.94 20.17
N GLY A 22 15.82 -38.84 21.48
CA GLY A 22 14.89 -37.84 22.06
C GLY A 22 15.40 -36.42 21.91
N LEU A 23 16.72 -36.16 22.00
CA LEU A 23 17.33 -34.87 21.76
C LEU A 23 17.32 -34.50 20.26
N PHE A 24 17.51 -35.50 19.38
CA PHE A 24 17.41 -35.31 17.93
C PHE A 24 15.97 -35.06 17.47
N LEU A 25 14.97 -35.64 18.14
CA LEU A 25 13.54 -35.38 17.93
C LEU A 25 13.10 -34.04 18.56
N LEU A 26 13.83 -33.52 19.56
CA LEU A 26 13.58 -32.19 20.15
C LEU A 26 14.30 -31.06 19.39
N ILE A 27 15.33 -31.36 18.59
CA ILE A 27 16.05 -30.40 17.75
C ILE A 27 15.46 -30.31 16.34
N SER A 28 14.69 -31.31 15.91
CA SER A 28 13.79 -31.20 14.76
C SER A 28 12.49 -30.50 15.19
N SER A 29 12.58 -29.25 15.65
CA SER A 29 11.47 -28.31 15.47
C SER A 29 11.34 -28.09 13.96
N THR A 30 10.73 -29.07 13.31
CA THR A 30 10.24 -28.93 11.95
C THR A 30 9.34 -27.71 11.97
N CYS A 31 9.68 -26.69 11.17
CA CYS A 31 8.70 -25.72 10.69
C CYS A 31 7.67 -26.51 9.87
N ALA A 32 6.84 -27.30 10.53
CA ALA A 32 5.73 -27.91 9.87
C ALA A 32 4.68 -26.83 9.73
N TYR A 33 4.41 -26.40 8.48
CA TYR A 33 3.13 -25.79 8.14
C TYR A 33 2.06 -26.58 8.93
N SER A 34 1.39 -25.92 9.84
CA SER A 34 0.34 -26.52 10.66
C SER A 34 -0.71 -27.11 9.71
N GLU A 35 -0.68 -28.41 9.49
CA GLU A 35 -1.55 -29.17 8.56
C GLU A 35 -3.06 -29.09 8.89
N GLY A 36 -3.50 -28.11 9.66
CA GLY A 36 -4.88 -28.00 10.12
C GLY A 36 -5.72 -26.88 9.54
N VAL A 37 -5.11 -25.80 9.04
CA VAL A 37 -5.88 -24.60 8.60
C VAL A 37 -5.58 -24.29 7.15
N SER A 38 -6.60 -24.39 6.28
CA SER A 38 -6.45 -24.10 4.84
C SER A 38 -6.08 -22.63 4.59
N VAL A 39 -5.42 -22.35 3.46
CA VAL A 39 -5.12 -20.98 3.01
C VAL A 39 -6.39 -20.13 2.94
N SER A 40 -7.48 -20.71 2.42
CA SER A 40 -8.78 -20.01 2.35
C SER A 40 -9.30 -19.61 3.73
N SER A 41 -9.24 -20.53 4.72
CA SER A 41 -9.69 -20.22 6.09
C SER A 41 -8.86 -19.12 6.75
N ARG A 42 -7.55 -19.03 6.44
CA ARG A 42 -6.69 -17.95 6.93
C ARG A 42 -7.05 -16.60 6.31
N ILE A 43 -7.34 -16.59 5.01
CA ILE A 43 -7.82 -15.39 4.29
C ILE A 43 -9.14 -14.91 4.90
N ASP A 44 -10.09 -15.83 5.11
CA ASP A 44 -11.41 -15.50 5.65
C ASP A 44 -11.31 -14.96 7.09
N ALA A 45 -10.46 -15.56 7.93
CA ALA A 45 -10.22 -15.10 9.30
C ALA A 45 -9.59 -13.71 9.32
N LEU A 46 -8.59 -13.45 8.47
CA LEU A 46 -7.93 -12.16 8.36
C LEU A 46 -8.89 -11.08 7.86
N LEU A 47 -9.63 -11.34 6.77
CA LEU A 47 -10.62 -10.40 6.24
C LEU A 47 -11.72 -10.09 7.27
N SER A 48 -12.21 -11.12 7.98
CA SER A 48 -13.21 -10.94 9.05
C SER A 48 -12.67 -10.09 10.20
N ALA A 49 -11.41 -10.29 10.60
CA ALA A 49 -10.77 -9.50 11.64
C ALA A 49 -10.64 -8.02 11.23
N GLN A 50 -10.16 -7.74 10.01
CA GLN A 50 -10.03 -6.36 9.51
C GLN A 50 -11.39 -5.68 9.32
N GLN A 51 -12.38 -6.40 8.79
CA GLN A 51 -13.76 -5.93 8.66
C GLN A 51 -14.36 -5.56 10.03
N SER A 52 -14.19 -6.44 11.03
CA SER A 52 -14.69 -6.22 12.40
C SER A 52 -13.99 -5.06 13.08
N ALA A 53 -12.66 -4.94 12.92
CA ALA A 53 -11.89 -3.81 13.44
C ALA A 53 -12.33 -2.47 12.85
N ALA A 54 -12.81 -2.47 11.60
CA ALA A 54 -13.39 -1.30 10.94
C ALA A 54 -14.87 -1.04 11.33
N GLY A 55 -15.47 -1.85 12.19
CA GLY A 55 -16.87 -1.74 12.60
C GLY A 55 -17.88 -2.01 11.47
N ALA A 56 -17.51 -2.82 10.48
CA ALA A 56 -18.34 -3.10 9.31
C ALA A 56 -19.04 -4.46 9.43
N ASP A 57 -20.32 -4.54 9.01
CA ASP A 57 -21.13 -5.77 9.10
C ASP A 57 -20.89 -6.73 7.93
N SER A 58 -20.28 -6.27 6.85
CA SER A 58 -19.97 -7.07 5.66
C SER A 58 -18.76 -6.50 4.91
N LEU A 59 -18.15 -7.30 4.02
CA LEU A 59 -17.08 -6.83 3.14
C LEU A 59 -17.54 -5.66 2.25
N GLN A 60 -18.80 -5.68 1.79
CA GLN A 60 -19.36 -4.58 1.02
C GLN A 60 -19.53 -3.30 1.86
N SER A 61 -19.97 -3.40 3.12
CA SER A 61 -20.07 -2.23 4.00
C SER A 61 -18.69 -1.70 4.40
N TRP A 62 -17.69 -2.57 4.57
CA TRP A 62 -16.30 -2.17 4.77
C TRP A 62 -15.75 -1.42 3.57
N LEU A 63 -15.96 -1.98 2.36
CA LEU A 63 -15.55 -1.35 1.10
C LEU A 63 -16.16 0.04 0.93
N ASN A 64 -17.50 0.16 1.11
CA ASN A 64 -18.23 1.42 0.94
C ASN A 64 -18.06 2.41 2.11
N GLY A 65 -17.54 1.96 3.24
CA GLY A 65 -17.35 2.75 4.46
C GLY A 65 -15.91 3.16 4.70
N ALA A 66 -15.21 2.36 5.50
CA ALA A 66 -13.85 2.70 5.95
C ALA A 66 -12.85 2.74 4.78
N LEU A 67 -12.91 1.80 3.81
CA LEU A 67 -11.99 1.80 2.69
C LEU A 67 -12.21 2.99 1.75
N CYS A 68 -13.46 3.39 1.49
CA CYS A 68 -13.74 4.61 0.72
C CYS A 68 -13.16 5.87 1.38
N LYS A 69 -13.23 5.97 2.72
CA LYS A 69 -12.66 7.12 3.45
C LYS A 69 -11.14 7.18 3.38
N GLN A 70 -10.50 6.05 3.16
CA GLN A 70 -9.04 5.89 3.07
C GLN A 70 -8.56 5.78 1.61
N ALA A 71 -9.41 6.05 0.63
CA ALA A 71 -9.05 5.99 -0.78
C ALA A 71 -7.90 6.97 -1.08
N GLY A 72 -6.87 6.50 -1.76
CA GLY A 72 -5.68 7.26 -2.09
C GLY A 72 -4.61 7.30 -0.98
N SER A 73 -4.85 6.71 0.19
CA SER A 73 -3.92 6.74 1.32
C SER A 73 -3.46 5.37 1.81
N SER A 74 -4.38 4.51 2.24
CA SER A 74 -4.02 3.22 2.85
C SER A 74 -4.95 2.05 2.50
N ALA A 75 -6.05 2.32 1.78
CA ALA A 75 -7.04 1.30 1.41
C ALA A 75 -6.64 0.45 0.20
N GLU A 76 -5.72 0.93 -0.63
CA GLU A 76 -5.44 0.44 -1.97
C GLU A 76 -5.22 -1.07 -2.01
N TRP A 77 -4.33 -1.57 -1.18
CA TRP A 77 -3.97 -2.97 -1.18
C TRP A 77 -5.07 -3.88 -0.64
N TYR A 78 -5.88 -3.41 0.31
CA TYR A 78 -7.07 -4.14 0.75
C TYR A 78 -8.12 -4.23 -0.37
N VAL A 79 -8.31 -3.15 -1.12
CA VAL A 79 -9.24 -3.15 -2.25
C VAL A 79 -8.77 -4.08 -3.35
N LEU A 80 -7.47 -4.08 -3.69
CA LEU A 80 -6.90 -5.04 -4.63
C LEU A 80 -7.04 -6.48 -4.13
N ALA A 81 -6.80 -6.73 -2.84
CA ALA A 81 -6.97 -8.03 -2.22
C ALA A 81 -8.42 -8.53 -2.30
N LEU A 82 -9.38 -7.69 -1.98
CA LEU A 82 -10.81 -7.99 -2.15
C LEU A 82 -11.14 -8.28 -3.61
N ARG A 83 -10.62 -7.47 -4.53
CA ARG A 83 -10.83 -7.62 -5.98
C ARG A 83 -10.33 -8.96 -6.49
N GLN A 84 -9.22 -9.47 -5.97
CA GLN A 84 -8.59 -10.72 -6.40
C GLN A 84 -9.11 -11.97 -5.65
N ASN A 85 -9.82 -11.78 -4.54
CA ASN A 85 -10.29 -12.89 -3.71
C ASN A 85 -11.81 -13.05 -3.71
N THR A 86 -12.59 -11.97 -3.77
CA THR A 86 -14.02 -11.97 -3.49
C THR A 86 -14.82 -11.54 -4.71
N GLN A 87 -15.68 -12.41 -5.20
CA GLN A 87 -16.58 -12.10 -6.30
C GLN A 87 -17.86 -11.39 -5.80
N GLY A 88 -18.51 -10.63 -6.67
CA GLY A 88 -19.81 -10.03 -6.42
C GLY A 88 -19.82 -8.74 -5.60
N LEU A 89 -18.65 -8.20 -5.20
CA LEU A 89 -18.57 -6.88 -4.58
C LEU A 89 -18.73 -5.78 -5.64
N ASP A 90 -19.46 -4.73 -5.28
CA ASP A 90 -19.58 -3.51 -6.07
C ASP A 90 -18.51 -2.50 -5.65
N TYR A 91 -17.59 -2.21 -6.56
CA TYR A 91 -16.45 -1.30 -6.35
C TYR A 91 -16.77 0.15 -6.77
N SER A 92 -17.97 0.45 -7.24
CA SER A 92 -18.31 1.77 -7.80
C SER A 92 -18.09 2.91 -6.80
N ALA A 93 -18.54 2.75 -5.56
CA ALA A 93 -18.38 3.76 -4.52
C ALA A 93 -16.91 4.03 -4.20
N TYR A 94 -16.08 2.97 -4.14
CA TYR A 94 -14.63 3.13 -3.94
C TYR A 94 -13.95 3.77 -5.15
N ALA A 95 -14.33 3.34 -6.36
CA ALA A 95 -13.82 3.94 -7.59
C ALA A 95 -14.10 5.44 -7.64
N ASP A 96 -15.32 5.87 -7.28
CA ASP A 96 -15.71 7.29 -7.25
C ASP A 96 -14.90 8.06 -6.17
N ALA A 97 -14.70 7.47 -4.99
CA ALA A 97 -13.87 8.06 -3.93
C ALA A 97 -12.40 8.20 -4.36
N LEU A 98 -11.82 7.15 -4.99
CA LEU A 98 -10.46 7.18 -5.49
C LEU A 98 -10.30 8.17 -6.65
N GLN A 99 -11.29 8.24 -7.56
CA GLN A 99 -11.34 9.22 -8.64
C GLN A 99 -11.34 10.64 -8.10
N GLN A 100 -12.19 10.94 -7.12
CA GLN A 100 -12.21 12.22 -6.44
C GLN A 100 -10.86 12.54 -5.80
N TYR A 101 -10.22 11.57 -5.15
CA TYR A 101 -8.92 11.76 -4.54
C TYR A 101 -7.85 12.15 -5.57
N VAL A 102 -7.71 11.40 -6.68
CA VAL A 102 -6.68 11.70 -7.68
C VAL A 102 -6.93 13.00 -8.46
N GLU A 103 -8.17 13.48 -8.51
CA GLU A 103 -8.53 14.77 -9.12
C GLU A 103 -8.17 15.96 -8.22
N ILE A 104 -8.33 15.81 -6.89
CA ILE A 104 -8.12 16.89 -5.91
C ILE A 104 -6.69 16.90 -5.39
N THR A 105 -6.15 15.72 -5.09
CA THR A 105 -4.85 15.55 -4.44
C THR A 105 -4.03 14.45 -5.13
N PRO A 106 -3.64 14.65 -6.40
CA PRO A 106 -2.85 13.64 -7.10
C PRO A 106 -1.50 13.44 -6.38
N PRO A 107 -1.05 12.18 -6.16
CA PRO A 107 0.23 11.95 -5.52
C PRO A 107 1.38 12.51 -6.37
N ALA A 108 2.43 13.02 -5.71
CA ALA A 108 3.61 13.56 -6.38
C ALA A 108 4.50 12.46 -6.99
N SER A 109 4.59 11.31 -6.31
CA SER A 109 5.44 10.19 -6.72
C SER A 109 4.88 9.45 -7.93
N ALA A 110 5.70 9.21 -8.94
CA ALA A 110 5.35 8.45 -10.14
C ALA A 110 4.88 7.02 -9.79
N SER A 111 5.57 6.34 -8.88
CA SER A 111 5.17 4.99 -8.44
C SER A 111 3.83 4.98 -7.70
N SER A 112 3.54 6.02 -6.91
CA SER A 112 2.22 6.16 -6.26
C SER A 112 1.12 6.45 -7.28
N ARG A 113 1.37 7.30 -8.28
CA ARG A 113 0.42 7.58 -9.37
C ARG A 113 0.11 6.30 -10.17
N LEU A 114 1.12 5.51 -10.50
CA LEU A 114 0.96 4.23 -11.19
C LEU A 114 0.19 3.20 -10.35
N LYS A 115 0.42 3.15 -9.03
CA LYS A 115 -0.38 2.31 -8.11
C LYS A 115 -1.86 2.69 -8.14
N LEU A 116 -2.17 3.99 -8.03
CA LEU A 116 -3.57 4.45 -8.05
C LEU A 116 -4.22 4.26 -9.42
N ALA A 117 -3.45 4.38 -10.52
CA ALA A 117 -3.92 4.07 -11.87
C ALA A 117 -4.28 2.58 -12.01
N LEU A 118 -3.44 1.68 -11.46
CA LEU A 118 -3.74 0.25 -11.40
C LEU A 118 -5.02 -0.02 -10.59
N LEU A 119 -5.22 0.66 -9.46
CA LEU A 119 -6.41 0.52 -8.64
C LEU A 119 -7.67 1.04 -9.35
N LEU A 120 -7.62 2.21 -10.00
CA LEU A 120 -8.71 2.70 -10.83
C LEU A 120 -9.07 1.70 -11.93
N THR A 121 -8.05 1.14 -12.60
CA THR A 121 -8.22 0.07 -13.59
C THR A 121 -8.90 -1.15 -12.97
N SER A 122 -8.49 -1.58 -11.78
CA SER A 122 -9.07 -2.73 -11.08
C SER A 122 -10.54 -2.52 -10.69
N CYS A 123 -10.94 -1.27 -10.49
CA CYS A 123 -12.32 -0.87 -10.16
C CYS A 123 -13.14 -0.48 -11.41
N GLY A 124 -12.68 -0.79 -12.62
CA GLY A 124 -13.42 -0.55 -13.85
C GLY A 124 -13.35 0.89 -14.39
N ARG A 125 -12.33 1.64 -14.00
CA ARG A 125 -12.07 3.02 -14.47
C ARG A 125 -10.77 3.12 -15.29
N ALA A 126 -10.48 2.12 -16.12
CA ALA A 126 -9.29 2.09 -16.98
C ALA A 126 -9.24 3.26 -17.99
N ASP A 127 -10.39 3.81 -18.36
CA ASP A 127 -10.56 4.94 -19.27
C ASP A 127 -10.43 6.31 -18.58
N HIS A 128 -10.21 6.36 -17.28
CA HIS A 128 -10.09 7.62 -16.55
C HIS A 128 -8.85 8.41 -16.99
N PRO A 129 -8.93 9.77 -17.18
CA PRO A 129 -7.81 10.59 -17.63
C PRO A 129 -6.53 10.46 -16.80
N PHE A 130 -6.66 10.21 -15.49
CA PHE A 130 -5.53 9.97 -14.60
C PHE A 130 -4.75 8.70 -14.98
N VAL A 131 -5.44 7.63 -15.41
CA VAL A 131 -4.80 6.38 -15.88
C VAL A 131 -4.00 6.64 -17.15
N ALA A 132 -4.59 7.39 -18.10
CA ALA A 132 -3.91 7.79 -19.33
C ALA A 132 -2.68 8.66 -19.05
N ALA A 133 -2.78 9.62 -18.13
CA ALA A 133 -1.67 10.49 -17.73
C ALA A 133 -0.56 9.68 -17.02
N ALA A 134 -0.91 8.79 -16.08
CA ALA A 134 0.07 7.95 -15.40
C ALA A 134 0.81 7.03 -16.38
N ARG A 135 0.09 6.44 -17.35
CA ARG A 135 0.69 5.66 -18.43
C ARG A 135 1.68 6.46 -19.26
N ALA A 136 1.33 7.69 -19.64
CA ALA A 136 2.15 8.50 -20.55
C ALA A 136 3.34 9.17 -19.85
N GLU A 137 3.23 9.52 -18.56
CA GLU A 137 4.16 10.43 -17.90
C GLU A 137 4.96 9.80 -16.78
N ASP A 138 4.46 8.73 -16.12
CA ASP A 138 5.04 8.24 -14.89
C ASP A 138 5.83 6.94 -15.03
N ILE A 139 5.61 6.15 -16.11
CA ILE A 139 6.35 4.90 -16.32
C ILE A 139 7.83 5.19 -16.52
N GLY A 140 8.68 4.63 -15.64
CA GLY A 140 10.12 4.81 -15.67
C GLY A 140 10.63 6.16 -15.16
N ARG A 141 9.75 7.08 -14.79
CA ARG A 141 10.14 8.43 -14.37
C ARG A 141 10.91 8.45 -13.04
N GLN A 142 10.68 7.45 -12.17
CA GLN A 142 11.21 7.45 -10.81
C GLN A 142 11.81 6.08 -10.46
N GLY A 143 12.93 5.74 -11.11
CA GLY A 143 13.69 4.54 -10.82
C GLY A 143 12.92 3.23 -11.01
N VAL A 144 13.43 2.14 -10.43
CA VAL A 144 12.95 0.78 -10.61
C VAL A 144 11.48 0.60 -10.26
N MET A 145 10.99 1.27 -9.21
CA MET A 145 9.61 1.12 -8.74
C MET A 145 8.59 1.65 -9.75
N SER A 146 8.91 2.71 -10.48
CA SER A 146 8.02 3.22 -11.53
C SER A 146 7.98 2.33 -12.78
N TRP A 147 9.04 1.57 -13.06
CA TRP A 147 9.01 0.51 -14.07
C TRP A 147 8.17 -0.69 -13.62
N ILE A 148 8.32 -1.13 -12.37
CA ILE A 148 7.56 -2.26 -11.80
C ILE A 148 6.05 -1.96 -11.83
N TYR A 149 5.62 -0.83 -11.24
CA TYR A 149 4.19 -0.48 -11.24
C TYR A 149 3.68 -0.09 -12.63
N GLY A 150 4.54 0.50 -13.46
CA GLY A 150 4.24 0.74 -14.86
C GLY A 150 3.94 -0.54 -15.62
N LEU A 151 4.76 -1.57 -15.46
CA LEU A 151 4.57 -2.86 -16.10
C LEU A 151 3.32 -3.59 -15.58
N HIS A 152 3.02 -3.49 -14.26
CA HIS A 152 1.76 -3.98 -13.72
C HIS A 152 0.56 -3.27 -14.36
N LEU A 153 0.62 -1.94 -14.54
CA LEU A 153 -0.45 -1.19 -15.20
C LEU A 153 -0.60 -1.60 -16.68
N LEU A 154 0.50 -1.65 -17.42
CA LEU A 154 0.50 -2.01 -18.86
C LEU A 154 -0.04 -3.41 -19.11
N ASN A 155 0.29 -4.38 -18.25
CA ASN A 155 -0.22 -5.75 -18.34
C ASN A 155 -1.76 -5.84 -18.18
N ASN A 156 -2.40 -4.78 -17.69
CA ASN A 156 -3.85 -4.72 -17.45
C ASN A 156 -4.59 -3.74 -18.37
N LEU A 157 -3.89 -3.12 -19.33
CA LEU A 157 -4.46 -2.18 -20.29
C LEU A 157 -4.41 -2.77 -21.71
N PRO A 158 -5.39 -2.48 -22.57
CA PRO A 158 -5.37 -2.95 -23.95
C PRO A 158 -4.37 -2.14 -24.81
N GLY A 159 -3.83 -2.79 -25.83
CA GLY A 159 -3.02 -2.12 -26.87
C GLY A 159 -1.66 -1.62 -26.39
N THR A 160 -1.04 -2.30 -25.42
CA THR A 160 0.18 -1.87 -24.73
C THR A 160 1.44 -2.68 -25.10
N ALA A 161 1.37 -3.59 -26.09
CA ALA A 161 2.46 -4.52 -26.40
C ALA A 161 3.83 -3.83 -26.58
N GLY A 162 3.92 -2.77 -27.40
CA GLY A 162 5.19 -2.08 -27.61
C GLY A 162 5.71 -1.32 -26.36
N GLU A 163 4.81 -0.86 -25.50
CA GLU A 163 5.18 -0.23 -24.23
C GLU A 163 5.65 -1.28 -23.21
N ILE A 164 5.04 -2.47 -23.22
CA ILE A 164 5.49 -3.62 -22.43
C ILE A 164 6.91 -4.01 -22.84
N ASP A 165 7.19 -4.13 -24.15
CA ASP A 165 8.53 -4.45 -24.65
C ASP A 165 9.57 -3.45 -24.15
N GLN A 166 9.25 -2.15 -24.21
CA GLN A 166 10.11 -1.08 -23.71
C GLN A 166 10.29 -1.14 -22.18
N ALA A 167 9.20 -1.36 -21.45
CA ALA A 167 9.25 -1.44 -19.99
C ALA A 167 10.04 -2.66 -19.51
N VAL A 168 9.88 -3.81 -20.16
CA VAL A 168 10.68 -5.02 -19.92
C VAL A 168 12.16 -4.72 -20.15
N ALA A 169 12.54 -4.22 -21.33
CA ALA A 169 13.94 -3.91 -21.65
C ALA A 169 14.56 -2.92 -20.64
N SER A 170 13.80 -1.90 -20.23
CA SER A 170 14.24 -0.91 -19.24
C SER A 170 14.41 -1.53 -17.86
N LEU A 171 13.45 -2.36 -17.40
CA LEU A 171 13.55 -3.04 -16.11
C LEU A 171 14.73 -4.02 -16.08
N LEU A 172 14.99 -4.73 -17.18
CA LEU A 172 16.16 -5.61 -17.31
C LEU A 172 17.48 -4.84 -17.26
N SER A 173 17.54 -3.64 -17.83
CA SER A 173 18.75 -2.79 -17.78
C SER A 173 19.10 -2.33 -16.36
N LEU A 174 18.15 -2.36 -15.43
CA LEU A 174 18.33 -2.04 -14.02
C LEU A 174 18.66 -3.25 -13.15
N GLN A 175 18.76 -4.47 -13.74
CA GLN A 175 19.17 -5.65 -13.00
C GLN A 175 20.62 -5.50 -12.54
N LEU A 176 20.86 -5.70 -11.25
CA LEU A 176 22.19 -5.58 -10.65
C LEU A 176 23.06 -6.79 -10.98
N ALA A 177 24.38 -6.64 -10.76
CA ALA A 177 25.37 -7.67 -11.09
C ALA A 177 25.16 -8.99 -10.33
N ASP A 178 24.54 -8.94 -9.14
CA ASP A 178 24.18 -10.11 -8.34
C ASP A 178 22.91 -10.83 -8.82
N GLY A 179 22.20 -10.26 -9.80
CA GLY A 179 21.05 -10.88 -10.46
C GLY A 179 19.68 -10.42 -9.98
N GLY A 180 19.58 -9.47 -9.05
CA GLY A 180 18.31 -8.93 -8.58
C GLY A 180 18.15 -7.43 -8.84
N TRP A 181 17.28 -6.79 -8.09
CA TRP A 181 16.98 -5.35 -8.16
C TRP A 181 16.96 -4.73 -6.76
N ALA A 182 17.22 -3.44 -6.72
CA ALA A 182 17.09 -2.61 -5.52
C ALA A 182 16.59 -1.22 -5.89
N VAL A 183 15.97 -0.52 -4.94
CA VAL A 183 15.62 0.90 -5.11
C VAL A 183 16.90 1.74 -5.17
N MET A 184 17.93 1.33 -4.45
CA MET A 184 19.20 2.05 -4.30
C MET A 184 20.37 1.12 -4.04
N GLY A 185 21.57 1.61 -4.32
CA GLY A 185 22.82 0.87 -4.06
C GLY A 185 23.14 -0.18 -5.13
N ALA A 186 24.15 -1.01 -4.84
CA ALA A 186 24.70 -2.02 -5.74
C ALA A 186 24.39 -3.46 -5.29
N GLN A 187 23.67 -3.64 -4.20
CA GLN A 187 23.22 -4.93 -3.69
C GLN A 187 21.71 -5.03 -3.84
N SER A 188 21.25 -6.18 -4.30
CA SER A 188 19.84 -6.45 -4.49
C SER A 188 19.09 -6.56 -3.16
N ASP A 189 17.85 -6.09 -3.16
CA ASP A 189 16.91 -6.25 -2.07
C ASP A 189 15.90 -7.34 -2.41
N ALA A 190 15.52 -8.16 -1.43
CA ALA A 190 14.62 -9.28 -1.65
C ALA A 190 13.22 -8.83 -2.10
N ASP A 191 12.70 -7.74 -1.50
CA ASP A 191 11.37 -7.21 -1.81
C ASP A 191 11.33 -6.67 -3.24
N VAL A 192 12.30 -5.81 -3.58
CA VAL A 192 12.35 -5.18 -4.91
C VAL A 192 12.59 -6.22 -6.01
N THR A 193 13.46 -7.22 -5.72
CA THR A 193 13.69 -8.35 -6.62
C THR A 193 12.42 -9.16 -6.85
N ALA A 194 11.70 -9.48 -5.78
CA ALA A 194 10.43 -10.19 -5.86
C ALA A 194 9.36 -9.38 -6.63
N MET A 195 9.25 -8.08 -6.36
CA MET A 195 8.30 -7.20 -7.07
C MET A 195 8.64 -7.06 -8.56
N ALA A 196 9.92 -7.01 -8.93
CA ALA A 196 10.33 -7.01 -10.35
C ALA A 196 9.92 -8.32 -11.04
N LEU A 197 10.12 -9.46 -10.38
CA LEU A 197 9.68 -10.77 -10.88
C LEU A 197 8.15 -10.85 -11.05
N GLN A 198 7.38 -10.29 -10.12
CA GLN A 198 5.91 -10.23 -10.21
C GLN A 198 5.46 -9.47 -11.46
N ALA A 199 6.12 -8.35 -11.75
CA ALA A 199 5.79 -7.51 -12.91
C ALA A 199 6.21 -8.17 -14.23
N LEU A 200 7.35 -8.86 -14.27
CA LEU A 200 7.86 -9.57 -15.44
C LEU A 200 7.12 -10.88 -15.73
N ALA A 201 6.57 -11.55 -14.72
CA ALA A 201 5.98 -12.88 -14.86
C ALA A 201 5.00 -13.04 -16.05
N PRO A 202 4.06 -12.10 -16.31
CA PRO A 202 3.14 -12.21 -17.44
C PRO A 202 3.81 -12.11 -18.81
N THR A 203 5.04 -11.59 -18.89
CA THR A 203 5.74 -11.29 -20.15
C THR A 203 6.75 -12.36 -20.56
N LEU A 204 7.14 -13.26 -19.63
CA LEU A 204 8.26 -14.19 -19.83
C LEU A 204 8.12 -15.10 -21.06
N ALA A 205 6.90 -15.53 -21.39
CA ALA A 205 6.67 -16.38 -22.54
C ALA A 205 7.09 -15.74 -23.88
N ASN A 206 7.11 -14.40 -23.95
CA ASN A 206 7.41 -13.63 -25.15
C ASN A 206 8.80 -12.97 -25.12
N HIS A 207 9.52 -13.02 -23.98
CA HIS A 207 10.80 -12.35 -23.77
C HIS A 207 11.83 -13.31 -23.18
N SER A 208 12.67 -13.92 -24.03
CA SER A 208 13.69 -14.89 -23.59
C SER A 208 14.78 -14.27 -22.69
N ASP A 209 15.08 -13.00 -22.88
CA ASP A 209 16.01 -12.22 -22.04
C ASP A 209 15.44 -11.94 -20.65
N ALA A 210 14.13 -11.67 -20.55
CA ALA A 210 13.42 -11.56 -19.29
C ALA A 210 13.38 -12.91 -18.56
N GLN A 211 13.22 -14.03 -19.28
CA GLN A 211 13.32 -15.35 -18.66
C GLN A 211 14.71 -15.59 -18.05
N ALA A 212 15.78 -15.29 -18.79
CA ALA A 212 17.15 -15.42 -18.28
C ALA A 212 17.43 -14.51 -17.08
N ALA A 213 16.84 -13.31 -17.04
CA ALA A 213 16.92 -12.40 -15.91
C ALA A 213 16.15 -12.93 -14.69
N ALA A 214 14.95 -13.48 -14.91
CA ALA A 214 14.15 -14.11 -13.88
C ALA A 214 14.86 -15.32 -13.27
N ASP A 215 15.53 -16.13 -14.06
CA ASP A 215 16.29 -17.29 -13.58
C ASP A 215 17.44 -16.87 -12.64
N ARG A 216 18.16 -15.79 -12.97
CA ARG A 216 19.19 -15.22 -12.11
C ARG A 216 18.61 -14.70 -10.79
N ALA A 217 17.49 -13.99 -10.87
CA ALA A 217 16.82 -13.44 -9.70
C ALA A 217 16.24 -14.52 -8.78
N LEU A 218 15.71 -15.61 -9.34
CA LEU A 218 15.24 -16.78 -8.57
C LEU A 218 16.41 -17.47 -7.85
N ALA A 219 17.55 -17.62 -8.52
CA ALA A 219 18.76 -18.17 -7.88
C ALA A 219 19.23 -17.29 -6.72
N LEU A 220 19.20 -15.96 -6.90
CA LEU A 220 19.53 -15.00 -5.84
C LEU A 220 18.54 -15.08 -4.68
N LEU A 221 17.22 -15.04 -4.94
CA LEU A 221 16.21 -15.15 -3.88
C LEU A 221 16.32 -16.46 -3.10
N SER A 222 16.63 -17.57 -3.79
CA SER A 222 16.90 -18.85 -3.12
C SER A 222 18.13 -18.76 -2.20
N ALA A 223 19.17 -18.04 -2.61
CA ALA A 223 20.38 -17.84 -1.79
C ALA A 223 20.15 -16.85 -0.62
N MET A 224 19.27 -15.86 -0.78
CA MET A 224 18.93 -14.89 0.26
C MET A 224 18.03 -15.47 1.35
N GLN A 225 17.34 -16.59 1.08
CA GLN A 225 16.44 -17.22 2.05
C GLN A 225 17.24 -17.78 3.23
N ALA A 226 16.90 -17.34 4.44
CA ALA A 226 17.51 -17.83 5.66
C ALA A 226 17.07 -19.28 5.98
N ASP A 227 17.82 -19.95 6.85
CA ASP A 227 17.49 -21.31 7.34
C ASP A 227 16.10 -21.44 7.98
N THR A 228 15.57 -20.33 8.45
CA THR A 228 14.23 -20.20 9.02
C THR A 228 13.13 -19.98 7.97
N GLY A 229 13.48 -19.92 6.70
CA GLY A 229 12.57 -19.56 5.60
C GLY A 229 12.39 -18.05 5.39
N ASP A 230 12.90 -17.21 6.31
CA ASP A 230 12.76 -15.76 6.25
C ASP A 230 13.55 -15.12 5.11
N TYR A 231 13.12 -13.91 4.77
CA TYR A 231 13.85 -12.96 3.95
C TYR A 231 14.14 -11.68 4.74
N ARG A 232 15.14 -10.93 4.29
CA ARG A 232 15.55 -9.68 4.90
C ARG A 232 15.51 -8.56 3.88
N SER A 233 14.96 -7.43 4.29
CA SER A 233 15.14 -6.15 3.62
C SER A 233 15.89 -5.20 4.57
N MET A 234 16.86 -4.46 4.07
CA MET A 234 17.72 -3.56 4.86
C MET A 234 18.31 -4.21 6.13
N GLY A 235 18.62 -5.51 6.06
CA GLY A 235 19.22 -6.26 7.17
C GLY A 235 18.25 -6.82 8.20
N THR A 236 16.96 -6.48 8.12
CA THR A 236 15.93 -6.93 9.06
C THR A 236 15.03 -7.99 8.43
N SER A 237 14.83 -9.12 9.14
CA SER A 237 13.81 -10.10 8.75
C SER A 237 12.43 -9.56 9.05
N ASN A 238 11.56 -9.56 8.06
CA ASN A 238 10.23 -8.98 8.19
C ASN A 238 9.18 -9.77 7.40
N CYS A 239 7.92 -9.56 7.76
CA CYS A 239 6.76 -10.21 7.18
C CYS A 239 6.63 -9.91 5.68
N GLU A 240 6.81 -8.66 5.31
CA GLU A 240 6.59 -8.14 3.96
C GLU A 240 7.55 -8.78 2.96
N SER A 241 8.82 -8.95 3.32
CA SER A 241 9.82 -9.60 2.45
C SER A 241 9.42 -11.04 2.10
N ALA A 242 8.98 -11.81 3.10
CA ALA A 242 8.48 -13.17 2.86
C ALA A 242 7.20 -13.16 1.99
N ALA A 243 6.28 -12.21 2.24
CA ALA A 243 5.05 -12.06 1.46
C ALA A 243 5.33 -11.73 -0.01
N GLN A 244 6.24 -10.79 -0.30
CA GLN A 244 6.61 -10.42 -1.67
C GLN A 244 7.20 -11.61 -2.44
N VAL A 245 8.06 -12.42 -1.79
CA VAL A 245 8.62 -13.61 -2.43
C VAL A 245 7.55 -14.65 -2.72
N ILE A 246 6.60 -14.91 -1.82
CA ILE A 246 5.47 -15.82 -2.06
C ILE A 246 4.68 -15.36 -3.29
N ILE A 247 4.34 -14.06 -3.40
CA ILE A 247 3.61 -13.52 -4.54
C ILE A 247 4.39 -13.72 -5.84
N ALA A 248 5.72 -13.50 -5.81
CA ALA A 248 6.58 -13.67 -6.98
C ALA A 248 6.65 -15.13 -7.45
N LEU A 249 6.83 -16.08 -6.53
CA LEU A 249 6.87 -17.51 -6.85
C LEU A 249 5.54 -17.96 -7.47
N CYS A 250 4.42 -17.58 -6.84
CA CYS A 250 3.08 -17.88 -7.39
C CYS A 250 2.87 -17.28 -8.78
N ALA A 251 3.33 -16.05 -9.02
CA ALA A 251 3.22 -15.39 -10.32
C ALA A 251 4.02 -16.11 -11.41
N LEU A 252 5.15 -16.71 -11.03
CA LEU A 252 6.03 -17.50 -11.91
C LEU A 252 5.60 -18.96 -12.07
N GLY A 253 4.49 -19.38 -11.48
CA GLY A 253 4.03 -20.76 -11.50
C GLY A 253 4.86 -21.72 -10.63
N ILE A 254 5.60 -21.22 -9.66
CA ILE A 254 6.44 -21.96 -8.73
C ILE A 254 5.69 -22.14 -7.42
N ASP A 255 5.57 -23.38 -6.96
CA ASP A 255 4.94 -23.67 -5.68
C ASP A 255 5.86 -23.27 -4.51
N PRO A 256 5.52 -22.22 -3.73
CA PRO A 256 6.36 -21.78 -2.61
C PRO A 256 6.41 -22.76 -1.44
N LEU A 257 5.56 -23.79 -1.43
CA LEU A 257 5.46 -24.80 -0.36
C LEU A 257 6.26 -26.07 -0.63
N THR A 258 6.59 -26.35 -1.90
CA THR A 258 7.18 -27.63 -2.28
C THR A 258 8.44 -27.52 -3.14
N ASP A 259 8.70 -26.38 -3.78
CA ASP A 259 9.91 -26.18 -4.59
C ASP A 259 11.15 -26.22 -3.69
N ALA A 260 12.02 -27.20 -3.91
CA ALA A 260 13.20 -27.45 -3.06
C ALA A 260 14.18 -26.28 -2.99
N ARG A 261 14.17 -25.36 -3.98
CA ARG A 261 15.01 -24.16 -3.95
C ARG A 261 14.60 -23.20 -2.84
N PHE A 262 13.32 -23.20 -2.45
CA PHE A 262 12.70 -22.28 -1.50
C PHE A 262 12.26 -22.95 -0.19
N ILE A 263 12.77 -24.14 0.07
CA ILE A 263 12.62 -24.84 1.36
C ILE A 263 13.99 -24.90 2.04
N LYS A 264 14.16 -24.21 3.16
CA LYS A 264 15.39 -24.18 3.95
C LYS A 264 15.14 -24.84 5.31
N ASN A 265 15.90 -25.89 5.61
CA ASN A 265 15.72 -26.68 6.84
C ASN A 265 14.25 -27.12 7.10
N GLY A 266 13.50 -27.41 6.03
CA GLY A 266 12.09 -27.77 6.12
C GLY A 266 11.13 -26.58 6.28
N CYS A 267 11.62 -25.33 6.24
CA CYS A 267 10.81 -24.12 6.34
C CYS A 267 10.65 -23.44 4.96
N SER A 268 9.43 -23.17 4.58
CA SER A 268 9.06 -22.34 3.42
C SER A 268 8.99 -20.86 3.78
N ALA A 269 8.86 -19.99 2.77
CA ALA A 269 8.56 -18.58 2.99
C ALA A 269 7.20 -18.36 3.68
N LEU A 270 6.23 -19.27 3.46
CA LEU A 270 4.94 -19.20 4.14
C LEU A 270 5.09 -19.53 5.64
N ASP A 271 5.87 -20.55 6.00
CA ASP A 271 6.15 -20.85 7.41
C ASP A 271 6.82 -19.67 8.10
N ALA A 272 7.74 -19.00 7.42
CA ALA A 272 8.37 -17.79 7.91
C ALA A 272 7.36 -16.66 8.12
N MET A 273 6.55 -16.32 7.10
CA MET A 273 5.53 -15.27 7.16
C MET A 273 4.53 -15.51 8.30
N LEU A 274 4.08 -16.75 8.51
CA LEU A 274 3.10 -17.08 9.55
C LEU A 274 3.63 -16.89 10.98
N ARG A 275 4.95 -16.77 11.21
CA ARG A 275 5.49 -16.44 12.53
C ARG A 275 5.24 -14.99 12.95
N TYR A 276 4.92 -14.11 12.01
CA TYR A 276 4.56 -12.72 12.26
C TYR A 276 3.07 -12.53 12.54
N GLN A 277 2.25 -13.61 12.42
CA GLN A 277 0.81 -13.55 12.68
C GLN A 277 0.54 -13.40 14.18
N LEU A 278 -0.34 -12.48 14.53
CA LEU A 278 -0.80 -12.19 15.87
C LEU A 278 -2.11 -12.93 16.18
N GLU A 279 -2.51 -12.93 17.46
CA GLU A 279 -3.73 -13.61 17.93
C GLU A 279 -5.02 -13.04 17.31
N ASP A 280 -5.01 -11.76 16.93
CA ASP A 280 -6.13 -11.09 16.25
C ASP A 280 -6.14 -11.30 14.72
N ASN A 281 -5.33 -12.22 14.20
CA ASN A 281 -5.09 -12.51 12.80
C ASN A 281 -4.39 -11.40 11.99
N ALA A 282 -4.03 -10.26 12.58
CA ALA A 282 -3.16 -9.29 11.95
C ALA A 282 -1.71 -9.79 11.91
N PHE A 283 -0.84 -9.04 11.24
CA PHE A 283 0.58 -9.37 11.16
C PHE A 283 1.42 -8.21 11.69
N ALA A 284 2.49 -8.55 12.39
CA ALA A 284 3.53 -7.61 12.79
C ALA A 284 4.58 -7.48 11.67
N HIS A 285 5.27 -6.34 11.59
CA HIS A 285 6.41 -6.15 10.71
C HIS A 285 7.56 -7.09 11.09
N THR A 286 7.92 -7.13 12.37
CA THR A 286 8.93 -8.02 12.94
C THR A 286 8.35 -8.86 14.06
N VAL A 287 8.91 -10.05 14.30
CA VAL A 287 8.43 -10.97 15.33
C VAL A 287 8.48 -10.29 16.71
N GLY A 288 7.38 -10.34 17.44
CA GLY A 288 7.24 -9.78 18.78
C GLY A 288 6.81 -8.33 18.84
N ASN A 289 6.66 -7.66 17.70
CA ASN A 289 6.13 -6.29 17.64
C ASN A 289 4.59 -6.27 17.57
N ALA A 290 4.03 -5.07 17.70
CA ALA A 290 2.60 -4.81 17.52
C ALA A 290 2.17 -5.03 16.06
N LYS A 291 0.85 -5.09 15.84
CA LYS A 291 0.29 -5.20 14.49
C LYS A 291 0.75 -4.04 13.61
N ASN A 292 1.01 -4.38 12.34
CA ASN A 292 1.37 -3.43 11.31
C ASN A 292 0.41 -3.59 10.13
N ASN A 293 -0.16 -2.48 9.66
CA ASN A 293 -1.16 -2.52 8.59
C ASN A 293 -0.56 -2.97 7.25
N MET A 294 0.69 -2.54 6.95
CA MET A 294 1.37 -2.93 5.71
C MET A 294 1.73 -4.42 5.74
N ALA A 295 2.29 -4.93 6.84
CA ALA A 295 2.57 -6.34 7.02
C ALA A 295 1.29 -7.18 6.87
N THR A 296 0.19 -6.74 7.49
CA THR A 296 -1.11 -7.42 7.45
C THR A 296 -1.65 -7.52 6.02
N VAL A 297 -1.66 -6.42 5.28
CA VAL A 297 -2.21 -6.43 3.91
C VAL A 297 -1.29 -7.13 2.92
N GLN A 298 0.02 -7.09 3.10
CA GLN A 298 0.94 -7.85 2.24
C GLN A 298 0.87 -9.34 2.51
N ALA A 299 0.74 -9.76 3.78
CA ALA A 299 0.46 -11.16 4.11
C ALA A 299 -0.87 -11.66 3.52
N LEU A 300 -1.93 -10.84 3.57
CA LEU A 300 -3.20 -11.12 2.90
C LEU A 300 -3.00 -11.31 1.39
N SER A 301 -2.26 -10.42 0.74
CA SER A 301 -1.96 -10.50 -0.70
C SER A 301 -1.20 -11.78 -1.05
N ALA A 302 -0.23 -12.18 -0.22
CA ALA A 302 0.53 -13.43 -0.40
C ALA A 302 -0.35 -14.67 -0.24
N LEU A 303 -1.22 -14.70 0.75
CA LEU A 303 -2.18 -15.79 0.94
C LEU A 303 -3.15 -15.89 -0.25
N ILE A 304 -3.63 -14.77 -0.77
CA ILE A 304 -4.51 -14.74 -1.95
C ILE A 304 -3.75 -15.18 -3.21
N ALA A 305 -2.50 -14.73 -3.39
CA ALA A 305 -1.66 -15.18 -4.50
C ALA A 305 -1.46 -16.71 -4.48
N LEU A 306 -1.21 -17.28 -3.30
CA LEU A 306 -1.08 -18.72 -3.10
C LEU A 306 -2.40 -19.45 -3.38
N LYS A 307 -3.54 -18.95 -2.88
CA LYS A 307 -4.86 -19.50 -3.19
C LYS A 307 -5.14 -19.51 -4.70
N ARG A 308 -4.84 -18.38 -5.40
CA ARG A 308 -5.02 -18.26 -6.85
C ARG A 308 -4.12 -19.25 -7.61
N PHE A 309 -2.87 -19.35 -7.21
CA PHE A 309 -1.92 -20.33 -7.76
C PHE A 309 -2.44 -21.78 -7.61
N GLN A 310 -2.86 -22.17 -6.40
CA GLN A 310 -3.42 -23.50 -6.13
C GLN A 310 -4.70 -23.80 -6.94
N ALA A 311 -5.47 -22.76 -7.26
CA ALA A 311 -6.66 -22.85 -8.10
C ALA A 311 -6.38 -22.78 -9.62
N GLY A 312 -5.11 -22.67 -10.06
CA GLY A 312 -4.74 -22.49 -11.45
C GLY A 312 -5.19 -21.16 -12.06
N GLN A 313 -5.42 -20.13 -11.22
CA GLN A 313 -5.80 -18.80 -11.65
C GLN A 313 -4.55 -17.95 -11.98
N GLY A 314 -4.76 -16.84 -12.69
CA GLY A 314 -3.67 -15.95 -13.06
C GLY A 314 -2.93 -15.29 -11.88
N SER A 315 -1.81 -14.64 -12.17
CA SER A 315 -1.00 -13.87 -11.24
C SER A 315 -1.84 -12.87 -10.43
N TYR A 316 -1.43 -12.59 -9.19
CA TYR A 316 -2.12 -11.66 -8.28
C TYR A 316 -2.31 -10.26 -8.89
N TYR A 317 -1.37 -9.76 -9.67
CA TYR A 317 -1.45 -8.44 -10.31
C TYR A 317 -2.07 -8.47 -11.72
N LEU A 318 -2.46 -9.63 -12.24
CA LEU A 318 -3.31 -9.70 -13.43
C LEU A 318 -4.78 -9.66 -13.01
N LEU A 319 -5.46 -8.61 -13.44
CA LEU A 319 -6.84 -8.35 -13.05
C LEU A 319 -7.78 -9.20 -13.88
N ASP A 320 -8.64 -9.98 -13.21
CA ASP A 320 -9.74 -10.66 -13.90
C ASP A 320 -10.76 -9.63 -14.42
N ALA A 321 -11.43 -9.93 -15.52
CA ALA A 321 -12.49 -9.08 -16.07
C ALA A 321 -13.58 -8.84 -15.00
N LEU A 322 -14.04 -7.59 -14.88
CA LEU A 322 -15.19 -7.28 -14.05
C LEU A 322 -16.45 -7.89 -14.69
N PRO A 323 -17.39 -8.41 -13.88
CA PRO A 323 -18.71 -8.79 -14.38
C PRO A 323 -19.37 -7.63 -15.12
N ALA A 324 -20.10 -7.92 -16.22
CA ALA A 324 -20.70 -6.91 -17.08
C ALA A 324 -21.61 -5.89 -16.33
N ALA A 325 -22.21 -6.29 -15.21
CA ALA A 325 -22.99 -5.40 -14.34
C ALA A 325 -22.14 -4.32 -13.62
N GLN A 326 -20.84 -4.56 -13.45
CA GLN A 326 -19.92 -3.58 -12.82
C GLN A 326 -19.18 -2.71 -13.84
N GLN A 327 -19.27 -3.07 -15.13
CA GLN A 327 -18.74 -2.25 -16.24
C GLN A 327 -19.68 -1.12 -16.66
N ALA A 328 -20.95 -1.16 -16.22
CA ALA A 328 -21.87 -0.04 -16.40
C ALA A 328 -21.37 1.14 -15.55
N ALA A 329 -20.92 2.20 -16.21
CA ALA A 329 -20.49 3.44 -15.56
C ALA A 329 -21.53 3.86 -14.52
N ALA A 330 -21.15 3.92 -13.26
CA ALA A 330 -22.00 4.54 -12.23
C ALA A 330 -22.21 5.99 -12.65
N VAL A 331 -23.46 6.31 -12.97
CA VAL A 331 -23.85 7.66 -13.34
C VAL A 331 -23.66 8.54 -12.09
N GLY A 332 -22.61 9.34 -12.07
CA GLY A 332 -22.26 10.18 -10.93
C GLY A 332 -23.44 11.09 -10.53
N TRP A 333 -23.55 11.49 -9.26
CA TRP A 333 -24.63 12.35 -8.74
C TRP A 333 -24.83 13.65 -9.55
N LYS A 334 -23.76 14.21 -10.13
CA LYS A 334 -23.81 15.39 -11.02
C LYS A 334 -24.65 15.10 -12.26
N THR A 335 -24.53 13.91 -12.85
CA THR A 335 -25.34 13.50 -14.01
C THR A 335 -26.80 13.39 -13.64
N TRP A 336 -27.13 12.81 -12.47
CA TRP A 336 -28.51 12.79 -11.96
C TRP A 336 -29.05 14.18 -11.68
N ALA A 337 -28.22 15.10 -11.16
CA ALA A 337 -28.61 16.49 -10.95
C ALA A 337 -28.88 17.21 -12.28
N ILE A 338 -28.05 16.99 -13.31
CA ILE A 338 -28.25 17.56 -14.66
C ILE A 338 -29.55 17.00 -15.30
N ILE A 339 -29.78 15.68 -15.18
CA ILE A 339 -31.03 15.05 -15.62
C ILE A 339 -32.23 15.67 -14.88
N GLY A 340 -32.12 15.90 -13.58
CA GLY A 340 -33.15 16.57 -12.76
C GLY A 340 -33.45 18.00 -13.24
N ILE A 341 -32.42 18.78 -13.55
CA ILE A 341 -32.56 20.14 -14.12
C ILE A 341 -33.27 20.10 -15.49
N ALA A 342 -32.88 19.15 -16.34
CA ALA A 342 -33.51 18.98 -17.65
C ALA A 342 -35.00 18.58 -17.53
N ALA A 343 -35.31 17.62 -16.67
CA ALA A 343 -36.69 17.18 -16.39
C ALA A 343 -37.54 18.33 -15.83
N PHE A 344 -36.99 19.14 -14.91
CA PHE A 344 -37.65 20.32 -14.37
C PHE A 344 -37.87 21.40 -15.44
N GLY A 345 -36.92 21.63 -16.34
CA GLY A 345 -37.06 22.51 -17.49
C GLY A 345 -38.17 22.09 -18.44
N ILE A 346 -38.30 20.78 -18.71
CA ILE A 346 -39.39 20.22 -19.52
C ILE A 346 -40.73 20.46 -18.83
N LEU A 347 -40.83 20.15 -17.52
CA LEU A 347 -42.06 20.35 -16.75
C LEU A 347 -42.53 21.82 -16.79
N LEU A 348 -41.62 22.76 -16.56
CA LEU A 348 -41.94 24.19 -16.63
C LEU A 348 -42.32 24.64 -18.04
N THR A 349 -41.70 24.07 -19.07
CA THR A 349 -42.07 24.32 -20.47
C THR A 349 -43.53 23.91 -20.72
N VAL A 350 -43.94 22.73 -20.25
CA VAL A 350 -45.33 22.22 -20.34
C VAL A 350 -46.30 23.13 -19.57
N ILE A 351 -45.94 23.55 -18.35
CA ILE A 351 -46.76 24.46 -17.53
C ILE A 351 -46.96 25.81 -18.23
N LEU A 352 -45.90 26.42 -18.76
CA LEU A 352 -45.97 27.69 -19.52
C LEU A 352 -46.87 27.54 -20.76
N TRP A 353 -46.84 26.37 -21.41
CA TRP A 353 -47.68 26.05 -22.54
C TRP A 353 -49.19 26.00 -22.17
N PHE A 354 -49.52 25.32 -21.06
CA PHE A 354 -50.88 25.25 -20.55
C PHE A 354 -51.42 26.60 -20.05
N LEU A 355 -50.55 27.43 -19.43
CA LEU A 355 -50.90 28.79 -18.97
C LEU A 355 -51.04 29.80 -20.11
N LYS A 356 -50.99 29.37 -21.37
CA LYS A 356 -51.03 30.19 -22.59
C LYS A 356 -50.00 31.29 -22.68
N LYS A 357 -48.92 31.23 -21.88
CA LYS A 357 -47.77 32.14 -21.95
C LYS A 357 -46.74 31.69 -23.01
N ARG A 358 -47.21 31.53 -24.26
CA ARG A 358 -46.44 30.95 -25.38
C ARG A 358 -45.45 31.91 -26.04
N ASN A 359 -44.93 32.91 -25.32
CA ASN A 359 -43.91 33.78 -25.86
C ASN A 359 -42.56 33.02 -25.93
N TYR A 360 -41.99 32.90 -27.13
CA TYR A 360 -40.72 32.21 -27.36
C TYR A 360 -39.56 32.71 -26.46
N LYS A 361 -39.58 33.98 -26.06
CA LYS A 361 -38.61 34.58 -25.14
C LYS A 361 -38.62 33.91 -23.76
N ASN A 362 -39.79 33.51 -23.27
CA ASN A 362 -39.90 32.81 -21.98
C ASN A 362 -39.29 31.40 -22.04
N PHE A 363 -39.40 30.70 -23.16
CA PHE A 363 -38.78 29.40 -23.37
C PHE A 363 -37.28 29.51 -23.51
N ILE A 364 -36.77 30.50 -24.28
CA ILE A 364 -35.36 30.77 -24.43
C ILE A 364 -34.73 31.09 -23.06
N LEU A 365 -35.35 32.00 -22.29
CA LEU A 365 -34.87 32.38 -20.97
C LEU A 365 -34.84 31.17 -19.99
N LEU A 366 -35.89 30.34 -19.97
CA LEU A 366 -35.94 29.14 -19.14
C LEU A 366 -34.77 28.20 -19.43
N TRP A 367 -34.54 27.90 -20.71
CA TRP A 367 -33.49 26.97 -21.10
C TRP A 367 -32.07 27.55 -20.96
N LEU A 368 -31.92 28.88 -21.06
CA LEU A 368 -30.66 29.55 -20.71
C LEU A 368 -30.35 29.42 -19.20
N ILE A 369 -31.37 29.55 -18.35
CA ILE A 369 -31.19 29.35 -16.89
C ILE A 369 -30.86 27.89 -16.58
N CYS A 370 -31.56 26.92 -17.17
CA CYS A 370 -31.25 25.50 -16.98
C CYS A 370 -29.81 25.17 -17.46
N GLY A 371 -29.38 25.71 -18.59
CA GLY A 371 -28.03 25.53 -19.11
C GLY A 371 -26.96 26.17 -18.22
N ALA A 372 -27.23 27.37 -17.69
CA ALA A 372 -26.31 28.04 -16.75
C ALA A 372 -26.18 27.28 -15.43
N LEU A 373 -27.29 26.71 -14.91
CA LEU A 373 -27.26 25.87 -13.71
C LEU A 373 -26.49 24.57 -13.94
N ALA A 374 -26.70 23.92 -15.07
CA ALA A 374 -25.95 22.69 -15.42
C ALA A 374 -24.44 22.98 -15.57
N LEU A 375 -24.10 24.10 -16.23
CA LEU A 375 -22.70 24.53 -16.36
C LEU A 375 -22.08 24.87 -15.00
N ALA A 376 -22.81 25.57 -14.13
CA ALA A 376 -22.36 25.88 -12.77
C ALA A 376 -22.09 24.59 -11.97
N LEU A 377 -22.96 23.56 -12.06
CA LEU A 377 -22.74 22.25 -11.44
C LEU A 377 -21.50 21.53 -11.97
N CYS A 378 -21.19 21.67 -13.24
CA CYS A 378 -19.97 21.11 -13.82
C CYS A 378 -18.71 21.81 -13.29
N LEU A 379 -18.77 23.14 -13.11
CA LEU A 379 -17.65 23.98 -12.68
C LEU A 379 -17.45 23.98 -11.14
N LEU A 380 -18.51 23.71 -10.36
CA LEU A 380 -18.43 23.66 -8.91
C LEU A 380 -17.64 22.43 -8.45
N ARG A 381 -16.49 22.66 -7.82
CA ARG A 381 -15.79 21.70 -6.98
C ARG A 381 -16.42 21.77 -5.59
N ILE A 382 -17.30 20.83 -5.26
CA ILE A 382 -17.92 20.75 -3.93
C ILE A 382 -17.02 19.83 -3.11
N GLU A 383 -16.24 20.41 -2.21
CA GLU A 383 -15.62 19.66 -1.12
C GLU A 383 -16.71 19.26 -0.12
N SER A 384 -16.63 18.02 0.41
CA SER A 384 -17.56 17.61 1.45
C SER A 384 -17.31 18.45 2.71
N ALA A 385 -18.36 18.86 3.40
CA ALA A 385 -18.24 19.58 4.68
C ALA A 385 -17.43 18.80 5.71
N ALA A 386 -17.37 17.47 5.62
CA ALA A 386 -16.55 16.60 6.46
C ALA A 386 -15.03 16.82 6.26
N ASN A 387 -14.58 17.19 5.05
CA ASN A 387 -13.17 17.49 4.79
C ASN A 387 -12.81 18.94 5.17
N TYR A 388 -13.77 19.87 5.01
CA TYR A 388 -13.54 21.29 5.33
C TYR A 388 -13.64 21.57 6.84
N TYR A 389 -14.48 20.81 7.56
CA TYR A 389 -14.75 20.96 9.00
C TYR A 389 -14.28 19.76 9.81
N ALA A 390 -13.29 18.98 9.35
CA ALA A 390 -12.67 18.01 10.24
C ALA A 390 -12.19 18.77 11.49
N PRO A 391 -12.83 18.59 12.66
CA PRO A 391 -12.47 19.36 13.84
C PRO A 391 -11.01 19.07 14.17
N ALA A 392 -10.23 20.14 14.34
CA ALA A 392 -9.03 20.00 15.14
C ALA A 392 -9.48 19.47 16.52
N PRO A 393 -8.80 18.50 17.10
CA PRO A 393 -9.14 18.07 18.45
C PRO A 393 -9.09 19.30 19.37
N THR A 394 -10.24 19.79 19.77
CA THR A 394 -10.35 20.80 20.83
C THR A 394 -10.12 20.05 22.12
N ALA A 395 -8.93 20.21 22.68
CA ALA A 395 -8.57 19.68 23.98
C ALA A 395 -9.38 20.39 25.08
N GLU A 396 -10.59 19.92 25.36
CA GLU A 396 -11.33 20.31 26.58
C GLU A 396 -10.74 19.68 27.86
N SER A 397 -9.84 18.68 27.72
CA SER A 397 -9.01 18.18 28.81
C SER A 397 -7.60 17.90 28.28
N SER A 398 -6.64 18.79 28.53
CA SER A 398 -5.24 18.48 28.22
C SER A 398 -4.73 17.43 29.21
N MET A 399 -4.20 16.32 28.69
CA MET A 399 -3.54 15.27 29.49
C MET A 399 -2.04 15.51 29.65
N GLY A 400 -1.45 16.46 28.90
CA GLY A 400 -0.04 16.79 28.92
C GLY A 400 0.32 17.89 27.93
N GLU A 401 1.61 18.20 27.88
CA GLU A 401 2.22 19.15 26.96
C GLU A 401 3.42 18.49 26.27
N VAL A 402 3.57 18.71 24.96
CA VAL A 402 4.69 18.20 24.15
C VAL A 402 5.33 19.33 23.38
N THR A 403 6.59 19.17 22.97
CA THR A 403 7.24 20.13 22.08
C THR A 403 7.37 19.58 20.67
N LEU A 404 7.27 20.46 19.66
CA LEU A 404 7.43 20.12 18.26
C LEU A 404 8.36 21.11 17.57
N THR A 405 9.30 20.58 16.78
CA THR A 405 10.22 21.33 15.90
C THR A 405 10.14 20.78 14.49
N ILE A 406 10.20 21.66 13.47
CA ILE A 406 10.24 21.24 12.03
C ILE A 406 11.49 21.83 11.39
N ARG A 407 12.37 20.98 10.85
CA ARG A 407 13.67 21.38 10.30
C ARG A 407 13.96 20.73 8.96
N CYS A 408 14.74 21.43 8.14
CA CYS A 408 15.17 20.97 6.82
C CYS A 408 16.69 21.25 6.60
N ASP A 409 17.51 20.91 7.59
CA ASP A 409 18.95 21.21 7.61
C ASP A 409 19.70 20.59 6.43
N THR A 410 19.29 19.40 5.98
CA THR A 410 19.88 18.65 4.87
C THR A 410 19.82 19.36 3.53
N VAL A 411 18.87 20.29 3.36
CA VAL A 411 18.71 21.06 2.12
C VAL A 411 19.21 22.52 2.24
N LYS A 412 19.79 22.87 3.37
CA LYS A 412 20.34 24.20 3.59
C LYS A 412 21.43 24.52 2.58
N GLY A 413 21.25 25.59 1.80
CA GLY A 413 22.21 26.03 0.79
C GLY A 413 22.23 25.20 -0.49
N LEU A 414 21.34 24.21 -0.64
CA LEU A 414 21.21 23.45 -1.89
C LEU A 414 20.27 24.12 -2.90
N THR A 415 19.48 25.09 -2.46
CA THR A 415 18.51 25.81 -3.30
C THR A 415 18.25 27.20 -2.75
N ASP A 416 17.91 28.15 -3.64
CA ASP A 416 17.46 29.50 -3.31
C ASP A 416 15.91 29.60 -3.23
N ALA A 417 15.22 28.46 -3.04
CA ALA A 417 13.77 28.41 -2.96
C ALA A 417 13.26 29.15 -1.71
N ARG A 418 12.36 30.11 -1.93
CA ARG A 418 11.84 31.02 -0.87
C ARG A 418 11.11 30.32 0.28
N TYR A 419 10.68 29.09 0.09
CA TYR A 419 10.00 28.29 1.11
C TYR A 419 10.97 27.55 2.05
N ILE A 420 12.28 27.57 1.76
CA ILE A 420 13.31 27.05 2.66
C ILE A 420 13.94 28.23 3.39
N PRO A 421 13.76 28.32 4.73
CA PRO A 421 14.37 29.39 5.52
C PRO A 421 15.91 29.29 5.55
N ASP A 422 16.60 30.42 5.56
CA ASP A 422 18.07 30.45 5.71
C ASP A 422 18.56 29.76 6.97
N SER A 423 17.74 29.77 8.02
CA SER A 423 17.99 29.03 9.27
C SER A 423 17.84 27.52 9.15
N ALA A 424 17.20 27.04 8.07
CA ALA A 424 16.72 25.66 7.90
C ALA A 424 15.70 25.21 8.98
N VAL A 425 15.11 26.15 9.73
CA VAL A 425 14.09 25.89 10.73
C VAL A 425 12.76 26.43 10.23
N ILE A 426 11.85 25.54 9.86
CA ILE A 426 10.50 25.90 9.39
C ILE A 426 9.61 26.27 10.59
N LEU A 427 9.68 25.49 11.67
CA LEU A 427 9.03 25.79 12.93
C LEU A 427 10.05 25.60 14.06
N PRO A 428 10.34 26.65 14.84
CA PRO A 428 11.17 26.53 16.04
C PRO A 428 10.46 25.67 17.09
N GLU A 429 11.19 25.22 18.09
CA GLU A 429 10.63 24.43 19.20
C GLU A 429 9.45 25.16 19.84
N THR A 430 8.27 24.57 19.75
CA THR A 430 7.00 25.15 20.16
C THR A 430 6.20 24.13 20.96
N SER A 431 5.63 24.54 22.07
CA SER A 431 4.82 23.69 22.95
C SER A 431 3.37 23.57 22.47
N TYR A 432 2.83 22.36 22.59
CA TYR A 432 1.45 22.01 22.23
C TYR A 432 0.81 21.17 23.34
N LYS A 433 -0.43 21.51 23.69
CA LYS A 433 -1.23 20.70 24.60
C LYS A 433 -1.79 19.50 23.87
N ILE A 434 -1.72 18.33 24.49
CA ILE A 434 -2.22 17.08 23.93
C ILE A 434 -3.43 16.55 24.68
N ALA A 435 -4.36 15.93 23.94
CA ALA A 435 -5.47 15.15 24.49
C ALA A 435 -5.02 13.71 24.79
N GLU A 436 -5.88 12.95 25.47
CA GLU A 436 -5.67 11.51 25.67
C GLU A 436 -5.57 10.79 24.30
N ASN A 437 -4.54 9.93 24.15
CA ASN A 437 -4.23 9.19 22.94
C ASN A 437 -3.88 10.08 21.72
N ALA A 438 -3.48 11.33 21.91
CA ALA A 438 -2.98 12.17 20.82
C ALA A 438 -1.74 11.55 20.17
N THR A 439 -1.66 11.66 18.84
CA THR A 439 -0.57 11.12 18.03
C THR A 439 0.39 12.22 17.59
N VAL A 440 1.56 11.84 17.09
CA VAL A 440 2.51 12.77 16.46
C VAL A 440 1.85 13.51 15.27
N TYR A 441 0.96 12.82 14.53
CA TYR A 441 0.19 13.42 13.44
C TYR A 441 -0.77 14.51 13.91
N ASP A 442 -1.48 14.28 15.03
CA ASP A 442 -2.44 15.26 15.56
C ASP A 442 -1.74 16.56 15.94
N VAL A 443 -0.57 16.46 16.60
CA VAL A 443 0.24 17.63 16.96
C VAL A 443 0.80 18.35 15.74
N LEU A 444 1.24 17.60 14.69
CA LEU A 444 1.69 18.22 13.44
C LEU A 444 0.56 19.00 12.76
N VAL A 445 -0.65 18.43 12.71
CA VAL A 445 -1.83 19.09 12.12
C VAL A 445 -2.21 20.35 12.92
N GLN A 446 -2.16 20.28 14.24
CA GLN A 446 -2.38 21.43 15.10
C GLN A 446 -1.34 22.53 14.84
N ALA A 447 -0.06 22.17 14.84
CA ALA A 447 1.05 23.09 14.57
C ALA A 447 0.94 23.76 13.18
N ALA A 448 0.59 22.97 12.17
CA ALA A 448 0.40 23.50 10.80
C ALA A 448 -0.73 24.52 10.73
N LYS A 449 -1.86 24.28 11.40
CA LYS A 449 -3.00 25.22 11.46
C LYS A 449 -2.65 26.49 12.20
N GLU A 450 -2.03 26.38 13.38
CA GLU A 450 -1.69 27.52 14.22
C GLU A 450 -0.63 28.41 13.61
N ASN A 451 0.32 27.84 12.86
CA ASN A 451 1.42 28.56 12.23
C ASN A 451 1.22 28.82 10.73
N GLN A 452 0.03 28.51 10.17
CA GLN A 452 -0.31 28.69 8.75
C GLN A 452 0.68 27.98 7.81
N LEU A 453 1.21 26.82 8.22
CA LEU A 453 2.08 26.00 7.40
C LEU A 453 1.24 25.17 6.44
N GLN A 454 1.65 25.14 5.19
CA GLN A 454 1.05 24.21 4.23
C GLN A 454 1.46 22.79 4.61
N LEU A 455 0.49 21.91 4.76
CA LEU A 455 0.67 20.51 5.08
C LEU A 455 0.00 19.67 4.01
N ASP A 456 0.76 18.77 3.40
CA ASP A 456 0.26 17.79 2.45
C ASP A 456 0.38 16.39 3.07
N CYS A 457 -0.77 15.79 3.37
CA CYS A 457 -0.85 14.49 4.03
C CYS A 457 -1.75 13.53 3.27
N ARG A 458 -1.37 12.26 3.24
CA ARG A 458 -2.15 11.16 2.66
C ARG A 458 -2.59 10.23 3.79
N GLY A 459 -3.77 10.49 4.34
CA GLY A 459 -4.13 9.95 5.63
C GLY A 459 -3.20 10.52 6.70
N THR A 460 -2.47 9.68 7.40
CA THR A 460 -1.43 10.08 8.35
C THR A 460 -0.02 10.11 7.76
N TYR A 461 0.15 9.80 6.47
CA TYR A 461 1.43 9.92 5.79
C TYR A 461 1.70 11.36 5.36
N VAL A 462 2.81 11.93 5.81
CA VAL A 462 3.20 13.32 5.54
C VAL A 462 4.06 13.37 4.29
N ALA A 463 3.50 13.87 3.20
CA ALA A 463 4.17 14.02 1.91
C ALA A 463 4.89 15.36 1.76
N GLY A 464 4.40 16.43 2.41
CA GLY A 464 4.99 17.75 2.31
C GLY A 464 4.65 18.63 3.51
N ILE A 465 5.63 19.47 3.93
CA ILE A 465 5.47 20.50 4.95
C ILE A 465 6.04 21.80 4.40
N SER A 466 5.27 22.90 4.47
CA SER A 466 5.70 24.23 4.06
C SER A 466 6.27 24.29 2.64
N HIS A 467 5.58 23.63 1.67
CA HIS A 467 5.96 23.53 0.25
C HIS A 467 7.25 22.75 -0.04
N LEU A 468 7.83 22.07 0.93
CA LEU A 468 8.93 21.12 0.77
C LEU A 468 8.37 19.70 0.78
N TYR A 469 8.49 18.99 -0.34
CA TYR A 469 7.86 17.70 -0.57
C TYR A 469 8.87 16.56 -0.57
N GLU A 470 8.36 15.35 -0.32
CA GLU A 470 9.12 14.14 -0.62
C GLU A 470 9.59 14.16 -2.09
N PHE A 471 10.81 13.68 -2.33
CA PHE A 471 11.47 13.61 -3.64
C PHE A 471 11.92 14.94 -4.27
N ASP A 472 11.73 16.11 -3.63
CA ASP A 472 12.20 17.39 -4.15
C ASP A 472 13.72 17.44 -4.30
N PHE A 473 14.47 16.71 -3.47
CA PHE A 473 15.93 16.65 -3.47
C PHE A 473 16.46 15.24 -3.78
N GLY A 474 15.76 14.48 -4.61
CA GLY A 474 16.14 13.14 -5.06
C GLY A 474 15.21 12.05 -4.54
N ASN A 475 15.35 10.84 -5.13
CA ASN A 475 14.43 9.72 -4.90
C ASN A 475 14.38 9.20 -3.44
N LEU A 476 15.28 9.66 -2.59
CA LEU A 476 15.41 9.24 -1.19
C LEU A 476 15.09 10.37 -0.22
N SER A 477 14.71 11.53 -0.75
CA SER A 477 14.38 12.66 0.09
C SER A 477 12.92 12.62 0.55
N GLY A 478 12.68 13.09 1.76
CA GLY A 478 11.35 13.10 2.37
C GLY A 478 11.37 13.50 3.83
N TRP A 479 10.20 13.46 4.44
CA TRP A 479 10.02 13.82 5.84
C TRP A 479 10.09 12.58 6.74
N MET A 480 10.87 12.69 7.80
CA MET A 480 10.94 11.72 8.89
C MET A 480 10.66 12.42 10.21
N TYR A 481 10.11 11.68 11.18
CA TYR A 481 9.93 12.19 12.51
C TYR A 481 10.67 11.35 13.53
N ARG A 482 11.09 11.97 14.62
CA ARG A 482 11.61 11.29 15.80
C ARG A 482 10.95 11.84 17.06
N VAL A 483 10.87 11.00 18.07
CA VAL A 483 10.39 11.38 19.41
C VAL A 483 11.49 11.09 20.42
N ASN A 484 11.82 12.09 21.24
CA ASN A 484 12.89 12.00 22.23
C ASN A 484 14.25 11.55 21.63
N GLY A 485 14.52 11.96 20.39
CA GLY A 485 15.75 11.63 19.67
C GLY A 485 15.78 10.24 19.00
N VAL A 486 14.69 9.46 19.07
CA VAL A 486 14.57 8.13 18.48
C VAL A 486 13.60 8.16 17.29
N PHE A 487 13.98 7.55 16.16
CA PHE A 487 13.09 7.34 15.03
C PHE A 487 12.23 6.09 15.29
N PRO A 488 10.92 6.23 15.47
CA PRO A 488 10.04 5.08 15.70
C PRO A 488 9.83 4.24 14.45
N ASP A 489 9.59 2.95 14.64
CA ASP A 489 9.26 2.00 13.56
C ASP A 489 7.77 2.01 13.16
N VAL A 490 7.01 3.02 13.59
CA VAL A 490 5.58 3.17 13.32
C VAL A 490 5.27 4.50 12.65
N GLY A 491 4.14 4.59 11.94
CA GLY A 491 3.68 5.83 11.33
C GLY A 491 3.31 6.90 12.35
N CYS A 492 3.45 8.18 11.99
CA CYS A 492 3.18 9.30 12.91
C CYS A 492 1.73 9.35 13.43
N GLY A 493 0.78 8.72 12.74
CA GLY A 493 -0.60 8.57 13.19
C GLY A 493 -0.84 7.37 14.10
N GLU A 494 0.19 6.55 14.33
CA GLU A 494 0.11 5.37 15.21
C GLU A 494 0.90 5.56 16.50
N TYR A 495 1.86 6.50 16.50
CA TYR A 495 2.66 6.82 17.69
C TYR A 495 1.86 7.68 18.65
N GLN A 496 1.49 7.12 19.80
CA GLN A 496 0.79 7.82 20.88
C GLN A 496 1.79 8.58 21.75
N LEU A 497 1.50 9.84 21.98
CA LEU A 497 2.36 10.75 22.74
C LEU A 497 2.10 10.66 24.24
N SER A 498 3.16 10.89 24.99
CA SER A 498 3.15 11.08 26.45
C SER A 498 3.47 12.53 26.80
N ASP A 499 3.19 12.91 28.04
CA ASP A 499 3.58 14.22 28.58
C ASP A 499 5.10 14.42 28.50
N ASP A 500 5.54 15.64 28.19
CA ASP A 500 6.94 16.03 27.98
C ASP A 500 7.65 15.40 26.75
N ASP A 501 6.93 14.72 25.84
CA ASP A 501 7.54 14.20 24.62
C ASP A 501 8.03 15.33 23.71
N ARG A 502 9.24 15.14 23.17
CA ARG A 502 9.86 16.05 22.21
C ARG A 502 9.80 15.48 20.80
N ILE A 503 9.03 16.11 19.92
CA ILE A 503 8.81 15.73 18.54
C ILE A 503 9.69 16.58 17.62
N GLU A 504 10.39 15.93 16.69
CA GLU A 504 11.16 16.62 15.67
C GLU A 504 10.80 16.05 14.29
N TRP A 505 10.32 16.91 13.39
CA TRP A 505 10.16 16.61 11.98
C TRP A 505 11.39 17.07 11.23
N LEU A 506 12.05 16.15 10.53
CA LEU A 506 13.33 16.35 9.89
C LEU A 506 13.22 15.97 8.42
N TYR A 507 13.67 16.87 7.54
CA TYR A 507 13.77 16.52 6.12
C TYR A 507 15.10 15.82 5.86
N THR A 508 15.05 14.67 5.18
CA THR A 508 16.22 13.90 4.77
C THR A 508 16.37 13.89 3.25
N CYS A 509 17.60 13.82 2.75
CA CYS A 509 17.91 13.58 1.34
C CYS A 509 18.39 12.14 1.08
N ASP A 510 18.58 11.34 2.14
CA ASP A 510 19.12 9.97 2.04
C ASP A 510 18.47 8.99 3.05
N LEU A 511 17.12 8.95 3.09
CA LEU A 511 16.33 8.06 3.96
C LEU A 511 16.81 8.06 5.43
N GLY A 512 17.13 9.24 5.96
CA GLY A 512 17.52 9.43 7.34
C GLY A 512 19.00 9.21 7.65
N ARG A 513 19.82 8.76 6.70
CA ARG A 513 21.26 8.54 6.93
C ARG A 513 22.06 9.84 7.07
N ASP A 514 21.53 10.91 6.55
CA ASP A 514 22.05 12.28 6.60
C ASP A 514 21.48 13.09 7.78
N LEU A 515 20.64 12.46 8.61
CA LEU A 515 20.09 13.06 9.82
C LEU A 515 21.00 12.81 11.03
N PRO A 516 21.09 13.77 11.97
CA PRO A 516 21.98 13.67 13.15
C PRO A 516 21.47 12.68 14.19
#